data_ad61fdc8cac04b98f3577cbb00442b39
#
_entry.id   ad61fdc8cac04b98f3577cbb00442b39
#
_cell.length_a   1.000
_cell.length_b   1.000
_cell.length_c   1.000
_cell.angle_alpha   90.00
_cell.angle_beta   90.00
_cell.angle_gamma   90.00
#
_symmetry.space_group_name_H-M   'P 1'
#
loop_
_entity.id
_entity.type
_entity.pdbx_description
1 polymer ?
#
loop_
_entity_poly.entity_id
_entity_poly.type
_entity_poly.pdbx_seq_one_letter_code
_entity_poly.pdbx_strand_id
1 'polypeptide(L)'
;MKRVLDGDIGELVGGQCYWNGESIWFREKKDWLAGLTDFEWQCWNWYHWDWICGDHIVEQHIHNIDVMNWAFGGPPVKFAGMGGRQNRGDIPGNIWDHFAVEMEYANGARVSSYCRHAPKTMTRVSERLVGTKGVADPNSSIKGAKPYTYSGAPMDPYVQEHTDLIKSIRANDPINDGIRVAESTLTAIGGRIAAYTGREISWSWLMNGSKLDIFPKNPAPGPGLYGPVPIPGTVPMI
;
A
#
# COMPACT_ATOMS: atom_id res chain seq x y z
N MET A 1 5.27 -17.19 -5.05
CA MET A 1 4.94 -16.49 -6.31
C MET A 1 5.31 -17.28 -7.57
N LYS A 2 6.55 -17.76 -7.77
CA LYS A 2 6.97 -18.48 -9.02
C LYS A 2 5.94 -19.48 -9.53
N ARG A 3 5.45 -20.40 -8.68
CA ARG A 3 4.44 -21.41 -9.06
C ARG A 3 3.09 -20.82 -9.51
N VAL A 4 2.71 -19.67 -9.00
CA VAL A 4 1.50 -18.95 -9.45
C VAL A 4 1.72 -18.46 -10.88
N LEU A 5 2.86 -17.85 -11.15
CA LEU A 5 3.25 -17.37 -12.49
C LEU A 5 3.44 -18.52 -13.49
N ASP A 6 3.89 -19.70 -13.02
CA ASP A 6 3.98 -20.92 -13.82
C ASP A 6 2.60 -21.56 -14.09
N GLY A 7 1.49 -20.99 -13.57
CA GLY A 7 0.12 -21.43 -13.85
C GLY A 7 -0.40 -22.58 -12.97
N ASP A 8 0.22 -22.84 -11.82
CA ASP A 8 -0.20 -23.97 -10.95
C ASP A 8 -1.61 -23.79 -10.36
N ILE A 9 -2.12 -22.58 -10.28
CA ILE A 9 -3.52 -22.28 -9.86
C ILE A 9 -4.44 -21.92 -11.05
N GLY A 10 -3.95 -22.03 -12.29
CA GLY A 10 -4.69 -21.61 -13.48
C GLY A 10 -4.70 -20.09 -13.67
N GLU A 11 -5.65 -19.60 -14.45
CA GLU A 11 -5.85 -18.16 -14.65
C GLU A 11 -6.34 -17.49 -13.39
N LEU A 12 -5.79 -16.32 -13.06
CA LEU A 12 -6.20 -15.54 -11.90
C LEU A 12 -7.59 -14.92 -12.14
N VAL A 13 -8.50 -15.15 -11.20
CA VAL A 13 -9.88 -14.65 -11.24
C VAL A 13 -10.19 -13.70 -10.09
N GLY A 14 -9.28 -13.53 -9.13
CA GLY A 14 -9.41 -12.59 -8.03
C GLY A 14 -8.36 -12.78 -6.95
N GLY A 15 -8.48 -11.97 -5.90
CA GLY A 15 -7.57 -12.06 -4.76
C GLY A 15 -7.98 -11.16 -3.60
N GLN A 16 -7.29 -11.30 -2.51
CA GLN A 16 -7.38 -10.42 -1.35
C GLN A 16 -5.98 -10.11 -0.81
N CYS A 17 -5.78 -8.88 -0.36
CA CYS A 17 -4.57 -8.51 0.36
C CYS A 17 -4.89 -7.70 1.60
N TYR A 18 -4.08 -7.87 2.65
CA TYR A 18 -4.37 -7.35 3.97
C TYR A 18 -3.13 -6.79 4.64
N TRP A 19 -3.26 -5.58 5.20
CA TRP A 19 -2.38 -5.08 6.25
C TRP A 19 -3.24 -4.56 7.41
N ASN A 20 -3.73 -5.48 8.22
CA ASN A 20 -4.51 -5.14 9.40
C ASN A 20 -3.61 -5.17 10.63
N GLY A 21 -3.26 -3.99 11.13
CA GLY A 21 -2.46 -3.78 12.32
C GLY A 21 -3.25 -3.14 13.46
N GLU A 22 -2.61 -3.00 14.62
CA GLU A 22 -3.23 -2.38 15.77
C GLU A 22 -3.07 -0.86 15.77
N SER A 23 -1.84 -0.38 15.73
CA SER A 23 -1.52 1.04 15.74
C SER A 23 -0.08 1.28 15.29
N ILE A 24 0.26 2.54 15.10
CA ILE A 24 1.63 2.97 14.88
C ILE A 24 2.08 3.90 16.01
N TRP A 25 3.38 4.07 16.11
CA TRP A 25 4.01 4.97 17.06
C TRP A 25 3.58 6.42 16.83
N PHE A 26 3.53 7.19 17.92
CA PHE A 26 3.35 8.63 17.93
C PHE A 26 4.24 9.26 19.01
N ARG A 27 4.88 10.38 18.70
CA ARG A 27 5.74 11.12 19.61
C ARG A 27 5.10 12.45 19.96
N GLU A 28 4.66 12.57 21.20
CA GLU A 28 4.11 13.85 21.69
C GLU A 28 5.15 14.97 21.62
N LYS A 29 4.67 16.20 21.39
CA LYS A 29 5.53 17.39 21.36
C LYS A 29 5.89 17.82 22.78
N LYS A 30 6.71 17.01 23.47
CA LYS A 30 7.19 17.22 24.83
C LYS A 30 8.69 16.96 24.92
N ASP A 31 9.29 17.27 26.08
CA ASP A 31 10.73 17.15 26.34
C ASP A 31 11.51 17.92 25.26
N TRP A 32 12.53 17.32 24.68
CA TRP A 32 13.33 17.94 23.63
C TRP A 32 12.53 18.23 22.34
N LEU A 33 11.44 17.53 22.09
CA LEU A 33 10.56 17.77 20.95
C LEU A 33 9.72 19.04 21.10
N ALA A 34 9.58 19.59 22.33
CA ALA A 34 8.78 20.79 22.58
C ALA A 34 9.33 22.03 21.86
N GLY A 35 10.65 22.06 21.58
CA GLY A 35 11.32 23.17 20.87
C GLY A 35 11.23 23.09 19.34
N LEU A 36 10.72 22.00 18.78
CA LEU A 36 10.60 21.83 17.34
C LEU A 36 9.48 22.69 16.76
N THR A 37 9.69 23.22 15.58
CA THR A 37 8.62 23.77 14.74
C THR A 37 7.60 22.67 14.37
N ASP A 38 6.42 23.04 13.88
CA ASP A 38 5.43 22.05 13.46
C ASP A 38 5.91 21.22 12.29
N PHE A 39 6.65 21.82 11.35
CA PHE A 39 7.27 21.10 10.24
C PHE A 39 8.24 20.01 10.72
N GLU A 40 9.19 20.37 11.58
CA GLU A 40 10.17 19.42 12.11
C GLU A 40 9.50 18.32 12.92
N TRP A 41 8.49 18.67 13.75
CA TRP A 41 7.75 17.69 14.51
C TRP A 41 6.90 16.75 13.62
N GLN A 42 6.34 17.24 12.51
CA GLN A 42 5.71 16.40 11.50
C GLN A 42 6.72 15.43 10.88
N CYS A 43 7.92 15.88 10.53
CA CYS A 43 8.97 14.99 10.03
C CYS A 43 9.35 13.91 11.06
N TRP A 44 9.36 14.21 12.35
CA TRP A 44 9.55 13.22 13.41
C TRP A 44 8.37 12.26 13.59
N ASN A 45 7.18 12.65 13.19
CA ASN A 45 5.96 11.86 13.19
C ASN A 45 5.46 11.61 11.76
N TRP A 46 6.34 11.48 10.82
CA TRP A 46 6.11 11.48 9.38
C TRP A 46 4.94 10.58 8.94
N TYR A 47 4.67 9.51 9.65
CA TYR A 47 3.60 8.55 9.34
C TYR A 47 2.19 9.12 9.53
N HIS A 48 2.02 10.23 10.24
CA HIS A 48 0.70 10.77 10.60
C HIS A 48 0.18 11.84 9.62
N TRP A 49 0.97 12.21 8.62
CA TRP A 49 0.61 13.23 7.64
C TRP A 49 0.69 12.69 6.21
N ASP A 50 -0.41 12.82 5.47
CA ASP A 50 -0.55 12.32 4.10
C ASP A 50 0.47 12.92 3.11
N TRP A 51 0.87 14.19 3.33
CA TRP A 51 1.86 14.84 2.49
C TRP A 51 3.28 14.24 2.60
N ILE A 52 3.56 13.52 3.68
CA ILE A 52 4.85 12.83 3.86
C ILE A 52 4.71 11.34 3.49
N CYS A 53 3.72 10.65 4.07
CA CYS A 53 3.61 9.19 3.96
C CYS A 53 2.62 8.71 2.90
N GLY A 54 1.77 9.60 2.38
CA GLY A 54 0.71 9.21 1.45
C GLY A 54 -0.48 8.50 2.09
N ASP A 55 -0.61 8.52 3.43
CA ASP A 55 -1.46 7.68 4.27
C ASP A 55 -0.96 6.22 4.36
N HIS A 56 -1.42 5.46 5.37
CA HIS A 56 -0.91 4.11 5.64
C HIS A 56 -1.18 3.09 4.52
N ILE A 57 -2.14 3.35 3.65
CA ILE A 57 -2.35 2.53 2.45
C ILE A 57 -1.17 2.63 1.48
N VAL A 58 -0.55 3.81 1.37
CA VAL A 58 0.61 4.06 0.50
C VAL A 58 1.91 3.69 1.20
N GLU A 59 2.05 4.04 2.47
CA GLU A 59 3.29 3.83 3.21
C GLU A 59 3.53 2.36 3.56
N GLN A 60 2.48 1.66 4.00
CA GLN A 60 2.64 0.33 4.57
C GLN A 60 1.95 -0.77 3.75
N HIS A 61 0.69 -0.57 3.39
CA HIS A 61 -0.07 -1.59 2.67
C HIS A 61 0.39 -1.78 1.22
N ILE A 62 1.18 -0.86 0.70
CA ILE A 62 1.83 -0.97 -0.61
C ILE A 62 2.57 -2.31 -0.78
N HIS A 63 3.14 -2.89 0.27
CA HIS A 63 3.81 -4.19 0.20
C HIS A 63 2.88 -5.30 -0.31
N ASN A 64 1.65 -5.36 0.21
CA ASN A 64 0.68 -6.36 -0.22
C ASN A 64 0.05 -6.01 -1.58
N ILE A 65 -0.10 -4.72 -1.88
CA ILE A 65 -0.56 -4.24 -3.20
C ILE A 65 0.46 -4.60 -4.29
N ASP A 66 1.77 -4.45 -4.02
CA ASP A 66 2.84 -4.85 -4.94
C ASP A 66 2.79 -6.35 -5.27
N VAL A 67 2.50 -7.19 -4.27
CA VAL A 67 2.32 -8.64 -4.50
C VAL A 67 1.15 -8.91 -5.45
N MET A 68 0.06 -8.14 -5.36
CA MET A 68 -1.06 -8.28 -6.30
C MET A 68 -0.65 -7.82 -7.71
N ASN A 69 -0.03 -6.66 -7.86
CA ASN A 69 0.47 -6.18 -9.15
C ASN A 69 1.46 -7.16 -9.77
N TRP A 70 2.34 -7.74 -8.97
CA TRP A 70 3.27 -8.78 -9.43
C TRP A 70 2.52 -10.02 -9.95
N ALA A 71 1.49 -10.49 -9.21
CA ALA A 71 0.73 -11.66 -9.62
C ALA A 71 -0.06 -11.42 -10.92
N PHE A 72 -0.68 -10.25 -11.07
CA PHE A 72 -1.49 -9.89 -12.24
C PHE A 72 -0.67 -9.33 -13.41
N GLY A 73 0.64 -9.14 -13.24
CA GLY A 73 1.54 -8.66 -14.30
C GLY A 73 1.46 -7.17 -14.60
N GLY A 74 0.92 -6.36 -13.68
CA GLY A 74 0.82 -4.92 -13.79
C GLY A 74 -0.26 -4.32 -12.90
N PRO A 75 -0.49 -3.00 -13.00
CA PRO A 75 -1.45 -2.29 -12.17
C PRO A 75 -2.91 -2.58 -12.56
N PRO A 76 -3.87 -2.35 -11.65
CA PRO A 76 -5.29 -2.44 -11.95
C PRO A 76 -5.74 -1.30 -12.88
N VAL A 77 -6.82 -1.53 -13.61
CA VAL A 77 -7.39 -0.53 -14.54
C VAL A 77 -8.37 0.41 -13.85
N LYS A 78 -8.93 0.00 -12.70
CA LYS A 78 -9.90 0.78 -11.92
C LYS A 78 -9.79 0.53 -10.43
N PHE A 79 -10.25 1.52 -9.67
CA PHE A 79 -10.29 1.53 -8.21
C PHE A 79 -11.63 2.06 -7.72
N ALA A 80 -12.23 1.38 -6.75
CA ALA A 80 -13.32 1.90 -5.94
C ALA A 80 -12.97 1.68 -4.46
N GLY A 81 -13.24 2.65 -3.59
CA GLY A 81 -12.77 2.55 -2.22
C GLY A 81 -13.64 3.27 -1.22
N MET A 82 -13.49 2.84 0.03
CA MET A 82 -14.07 3.48 1.21
C MET A 82 -13.12 3.35 2.39
N GLY A 83 -13.35 4.15 3.41
CA GLY A 83 -12.56 4.13 4.63
C GLY A 83 -12.87 5.33 5.51
N GLY A 84 -12.01 5.61 6.46
CA GLY A 84 -12.21 6.73 7.35
C GLY A 84 -11.23 6.80 8.49
N ARG A 85 -11.51 7.74 9.42
CA ARG A 85 -10.75 7.98 10.62
C ARG A 85 -11.68 7.88 11.84
N GLN A 86 -11.59 6.79 12.59
CA GLN A 86 -12.44 6.51 13.76
C GLN A 86 -11.64 6.15 15.02
N ASN A 87 -10.47 5.54 14.87
CA ASN A 87 -9.72 4.96 15.99
C ASN A 87 -8.51 5.81 16.43
N ARG A 88 -8.19 6.89 15.73
CA ARG A 88 -7.02 7.73 16.05
C ARG A 88 -7.26 8.75 17.16
N GLY A 89 -8.51 8.98 17.56
CA GLY A 89 -8.86 9.97 18.59
C GLY A 89 -8.25 11.33 18.30
N ASP A 90 -7.65 11.95 19.33
CA ASP A 90 -7.02 13.27 19.27
C ASP A 90 -5.56 13.25 18.79
N ILE A 91 -5.05 12.10 18.31
CA ILE A 91 -3.69 12.04 17.75
C ILE A 91 -3.62 12.98 16.55
N PRO A 92 -2.69 13.94 16.54
CA PRO A 92 -2.51 14.85 15.41
C PRO A 92 -2.18 14.16 14.10
N GLY A 93 -2.46 14.85 12.99
CA GLY A 93 -2.27 14.33 11.64
C GLY A 93 -3.59 14.16 10.90
N ASN A 94 -3.52 13.95 9.61
CA ASN A 94 -4.71 13.90 8.77
C ASN A 94 -4.94 12.55 8.07
N ILE A 95 -4.10 11.55 8.32
CA ILE A 95 -4.28 10.20 7.76
C ILE A 95 -5.49 9.50 8.37
N TRP A 96 -6.04 8.59 7.59
CA TRP A 96 -7.11 7.70 8.05
C TRP A 96 -6.58 6.53 8.90
N ASP A 97 -7.48 5.73 9.43
CA ASP A 97 -7.13 4.52 10.17
C ASP A 97 -7.58 3.21 9.49
N HIS A 98 -8.39 3.30 8.43
CA HIS A 98 -8.76 2.11 7.66
C HIS A 98 -9.15 2.42 6.22
N PHE A 99 -8.86 1.47 5.33
CA PHE A 99 -9.27 1.47 3.93
C PHE A 99 -9.79 0.09 3.53
N ALA A 100 -10.83 0.11 2.67
CA ALA A 100 -11.30 -1.02 1.91
C ALA A 100 -11.36 -0.59 0.44
N VAL A 101 -10.55 -1.20 -0.42
CA VAL A 101 -10.43 -0.83 -1.83
C VAL A 101 -10.66 -2.07 -2.69
N GLU A 102 -11.52 -1.95 -3.69
CA GLU A 102 -11.64 -2.90 -4.78
C GLU A 102 -10.78 -2.42 -5.95
N MET A 103 -9.96 -3.31 -6.48
CA MET A 103 -9.10 -3.08 -7.64
C MET A 103 -9.51 -4.03 -8.76
N GLU A 104 -9.86 -3.51 -9.94
CA GLU A 104 -10.18 -4.29 -11.12
C GLU A 104 -8.96 -4.36 -12.04
N TYR A 105 -8.53 -5.55 -12.41
CA TYR A 105 -7.41 -5.79 -13.32
C TYR A 105 -7.89 -5.95 -14.76
N ALA A 106 -6.96 -5.84 -15.72
CA ALA A 106 -7.28 -5.83 -17.15
C ALA A 106 -8.02 -7.08 -17.65
N ASN A 107 -7.86 -8.22 -16.97
CA ASN A 107 -8.57 -9.47 -17.28
C ASN A 107 -9.98 -9.55 -16.64
N GLY A 108 -10.44 -8.47 -15.99
CA GLY A 108 -11.73 -8.41 -15.28
C GLY A 108 -11.70 -9.01 -13.86
N ALA A 109 -10.57 -9.54 -13.43
CA ALA A 109 -10.43 -10.05 -12.06
C ALA A 109 -10.47 -8.91 -11.04
N ARG A 110 -11.07 -9.17 -9.87
CA ARG A 110 -11.17 -8.20 -8.80
C ARG A 110 -10.38 -8.62 -7.57
N VAL A 111 -9.65 -7.68 -7.02
CA VAL A 111 -8.88 -7.83 -5.79
C VAL A 111 -9.47 -6.92 -4.73
N SER A 112 -9.76 -7.48 -3.56
CA SER A 112 -10.14 -6.72 -2.38
C SER A 112 -8.92 -6.46 -1.52
N SER A 113 -8.65 -5.19 -1.27
CA SER A 113 -7.50 -4.67 -0.52
C SER A 113 -8.00 -4.04 0.78
N TYR A 114 -7.48 -4.52 1.91
CA TYR A 114 -7.92 -4.07 3.23
C TYR A 114 -6.73 -3.72 4.11
N CYS A 115 -6.73 -2.52 4.67
CA CYS A 115 -5.74 -2.14 5.67
C CYS A 115 -6.36 -1.32 6.79
N ARG A 116 -5.81 -1.45 8.00
CA ARG A 116 -6.27 -0.68 9.16
C ARG A 116 -5.22 -0.59 10.26
N HIS A 117 -5.37 0.45 11.06
CA HIS A 117 -4.76 0.62 12.37
C HIS A 117 -5.87 0.76 13.42
N ALA A 118 -6.25 -0.34 14.06
CA ALA A 118 -7.29 -0.37 15.08
C ALA A 118 -6.80 -1.18 16.30
N PRO A 119 -6.54 -0.53 17.44
CA PRO A 119 -6.07 -1.20 18.65
C PRO A 119 -7.02 -2.30 19.14
N LYS A 120 -6.46 -3.38 19.70
CA LYS A 120 -7.20 -4.51 20.26
C LYS A 120 -8.07 -5.25 19.24
N THR A 121 -7.69 -5.23 17.97
CA THR A 121 -8.36 -6.00 16.92
C THR A 121 -7.42 -7.06 16.34
N MET A 122 -7.97 -8.01 15.59
CA MET A 122 -7.20 -9.05 14.92
C MET A 122 -6.14 -8.44 14.00
N THR A 123 -4.90 -8.89 14.11
CA THR A 123 -3.83 -8.54 13.17
C THR A 123 -3.79 -9.54 12.00
N ARG A 124 -3.54 -9.04 10.79
CA ARG A 124 -3.35 -9.86 9.61
C ARG A 124 -2.55 -9.12 8.56
N VAL A 125 -1.39 -9.66 8.20
CA VAL A 125 -0.60 -9.23 7.05
C VAL A 125 -0.45 -10.45 6.14
N SER A 126 -1.14 -10.44 5.01
CA SER A 126 -1.17 -11.60 4.11
C SER A 126 -1.82 -11.30 2.78
N GLU A 127 -1.56 -12.16 1.81
CA GLU A 127 -2.21 -12.16 0.50
C GLU A 127 -2.90 -13.51 0.24
N ARG A 128 -3.89 -13.48 -0.61
CA ARG A 128 -4.58 -14.66 -1.13
C ARG A 128 -4.88 -14.45 -2.61
N LEU A 129 -4.38 -15.33 -3.45
CA LEU A 129 -4.65 -15.36 -4.89
C LEU A 129 -5.64 -16.48 -5.20
N VAL A 130 -6.62 -16.18 -6.04
CA VAL A 130 -7.64 -17.14 -6.48
C VAL A 130 -7.52 -17.33 -7.98
N GLY A 131 -7.30 -18.57 -8.37
CA GLY A 131 -7.25 -18.97 -9.78
C GLY A 131 -8.30 -20.02 -10.11
N THR A 132 -8.46 -20.31 -11.38
CA THR A 132 -9.46 -21.27 -11.92
C THR A 132 -9.19 -22.72 -11.48
N LYS A 133 -7.98 -23.04 -11.03
CA LYS A 133 -7.55 -24.41 -10.62
C LYS A 133 -7.07 -24.50 -9.17
N GLY A 134 -7.10 -23.40 -8.44
CA GLY A 134 -6.65 -23.41 -7.05
C GLY A 134 -6.54 -22.04 -6.42
N VAL A 135 -6.06 -22.03 -5.19
CA VAL A 135 -5.85 -20.85 -4.37
C VAL A 135 -4.42 -20.87 -3.85
N ALA A 136 -3.74 -19.73 -3.86
CA ALA A 136 -2.40 -19.59 -3.31
C ALA A 136 -2.39 -18.57 -2.15
N ASP A 137 -1.62 -18.92 -1.13
CA ASP A 137 -0.94 -17.98 -0.25
C ASP A 137 0.49 -17.83 -0.81
N PRO A 138 0.84 -16.67 -1.39
CA PRO A 138 2.13 -16.50 -2.08
C PRO A 138 3.36 -16.77 -1.23
N ASN A 139 3.23 -16.68 0.08
CA ASN A 139 4.33 -16.88 1.03
C ASN A 139 4.53 -18.35 1.40
N SER A 140 3.50 -19.19 1.31
CA SER A 140 3.57 -20.49 1.95
C SER A 140 3.02 -21.67 1.14
N SER A 141 1.86 -21.53 0.48
CA SER A 141 1.16 -22.72 0.01
C SER A 141 0.22 -22.50 -1.18
N ILE A 142 -0.05 -23.59 -1.90
CA ILE A 142 -1.09 -23.70 -2.92
C ILE A 142 -2.03 -24.82 -2.53
N LYS A 143 -3.34 -24.59 -2.66
CA LYS A 143 -4.41 -25.58 -2.54
C LYS A 143 -5.17 -25.65 -3.86
N GLY A 144 -5.49 -26.84 -4.32
CA GLY A 144 -6.21 -27.05 -5.59
C GLY A 144 -5.64 -28.17 -6.41
N ALA A 145 -5.65 -28.05 -7.73
CA ALA A 145 -5.23 -29.10 -8.66
C ALA A 145 -3.75 -29.50 -8.52
N LYS A 146 -2.89 -28.56 -8.16
CA LYS A 146 -1.45 -28.80 -7.92
C LYS A 146 -1.07 -28.29 -6.52
N PRO A 147 -1.37 -29.06 -5.46
CA PRO A 147 -1.10 -28.63 -4.10
C PRO A 147 0.40 -28.51 -3.84
N TYR A 148 0.78 -27.50 -3.05
CA TYR A 148 2.16 -27.27 -2.68
C TYR A 148 2.23 -26.60 -1.31
N THR A 149 3.25 -26.96 -0.54
CA THR A 149 3.63 -26.28 0.69
C THR A 149 5.13 -26.01 0.65
N TYR A 150 5.52 -24.79 0.91
CA TYR A 150 6.93 -24.42 1.01
C TYR A 150 7.57 -25.09 2.21
N SER A 151 8.66 -25.82 2.00
CA SER A 151 9.40 -26.54 3.03
C SER A 151 10.86 -26.08 3.16
N GLY A 152 11.22 -24.99 2.47
CA GLY A 152 12.56 -24.40 2.59
C GLY A 152 12.77 -23.69 3.94
N ALA A 153 14.02 -23.42 4.28
CA ALA A 153 14.34 -22.59 5.44
C ALA A 153 13.75 -21.19 5.27
N PRO A 154 13.28 -20.56 6.35
CA PRO A 154 12.93 -19.14 6.31
C PRO A 154 14.13 -18.33 5.84
N MET A 155 13.92 -17.46 4.89
CA MET A 155 14.94 -16.57 4.36
C MET A 155 14.64 -15.15 4.84
N ASP A 156 15.64 -14.50 5.42
CA ASP A 156 15.51 -13.09 5.79
C ASP A 156 15.46 -12.25 4.50
N PRO A 157 14.37 -11.53 4.25
CA PRO A 157 14.20 -10.75 3.02
C PRO A 157 15.25 -9.64 2.91
N TYR A 158 15.68 -9.02 4.00
CA TYR A 158 16.71 -7.98 3.99
C TYR A 158 18.09 -8.52 3.60
N VAL A 159 18.43 -9.73 4.07
CA VAL A 159 19.66 -10.40 3.66
C VAL A 159 19.58 -10.80 2.19
N GLN A 160 18.41 -11.25 1.74
CA GLN A 160 18.23 -11.69 0.36
C GLN A 160 18.32 -10.52 -0.64
N GLU A 161 17.69 -9.39 -0.35
CA GLU A 161 17.75 -8.22 -1.23
C GLU A 161 19.18 -7.71 -1.43
N HIS A 162 19.97 -7.63 -0.34
CA HIS A 162 21.38 -7.26 -0.42
C HIS A 162 22.21 -8.29 -1.19
N THR A 163 21.90 -9.58 -0.99
CA THR A 163 22.54 -10.67 -1.73
C THR A 163 22.30 -10.55 -3.24
N ASP A 164 21.07 -10.29 -3.64
CA ASP A 164 20.69 -10.16 -5.04
C ASP A 164 21.27 -8.88 -5.67
N LEU A 165 21.28 -7.77 -4.94
CA LEU A 165 21.95 -6.54 -5.35
C LEU A 165 23.44 -6.77 -5.60
N ILE A 166 24.16 -7.37 -4.66
CA ILE A 166 25.60 -7.65 -4.82
C ILE A 166 25.86 -8.60 -5.99
N LYS A 167 25.04 -9.62 -6.18
CA LYS A 167 25.15 -10.52 -7.33
C LYS A 167 24.97 -9.78 -8.64
N SER A 168 23.95 -8.91 -8.74
CA SER A 168 23.69 -8.14 -9.96
C SER A 168 24.84 -7.20 -10.31
N ILE A 169 25.44 -6.53 -9.29
CA ILE A 169 26.61 -5.67 -9.47
C ILE A 169 27.80 -6.49 -10.00
N ARG A 170 28.08 -7.64 -9.39
CA ARG A 170 29.19 -8.52 -9.79
C ARG A 170 29.00 -9.12 -11.19
N ALA A 171 27.77 -9.40 -11.58
CA ALA A 171 27.43 -9.92 -12.91
C ALA A 171 27.38 -8.82 -13.98
N ASN A 172 27.49 -7.55 -13.61
CA ASN A 172 27.24 -6.40 -14.47
C ASN A 172 25.85 -6.47 -15.17
N ASP A 173 24.86 -6.96 -14.43
CA ASP A 173 23.46 -7.12 -14.83
C ASP A 173 22.57 -6.38 -13.80
N PRO A 174 22.41 -5.05 -13.95
CA PRO A 174 21.76 -4.23 -12.93
C PRO A 174 20.27 -4.51 -12.82
N ILE A 175 19.80 -4.77 -11.60
CA ILE A 175 18.38 -4.84 -11.27
C ILE A 175 17.79 -3.43 -11.39
N ASN A 176 16.72 -3.29 -12.16
CA ASN A 176 15.98 -2.03 -12.30
C ASN A 176 14.49 -2.26 -12.06
N ASP A 177 14.05 -1.98 -10.85
CA ASP A 177 12.65 -2.09 -10.42
C ASP A 177 11.89 -0.75 -10.45
N GLY A 178 12.49 0.31 -11.01
CA GLY A 178 11.96 1.68 -10.93
C GLY A 178 10.52 1.81 -11.43
N ILE A 179 10.18 1.25 -12.59
CA ILE A 179 8.82 1.29 -13.14
C ILE A 179 7.87 0.49 -12.27
N ARG A 180 8.21 -0.75 -11.91
CA ARG A 180 7.37 -1.62 -11.08
C ARG A 180 7.04 -0.97 -9.73
N VAL A 181 8.04 -0.41 -9.07
CA VAL A 181 7.84 0.28 -7.78
C VAL A 181 6.97 1.52 -7.93
N ALA A 182 7.18 2.31 -8.99
CA ALA A 182 6.36 3.49 -9.27
C ALA A 182 4.89 3.11 -9.56
N GLU A 183 4.64 2.05 -10.31
CA GLU A 183 3.29 1.53 -10.57
C GLU A 183 2.61 1.03 -9.31
N SER A 184 3.32 0.31 -8.43
CA SER A 184 2.77 -0.15 -7.15
C SER A 184 2.46 1.01 -6.22
N THR A 185 3.31 2.05 -6.19
CA THR A 185 3.07 3.28 -5.44
C THR A 185 1.83 4.00 -5.98
N LEU A 186 1.73 4.16 -7.29
CA LEU A 186 0.58 4.81 -7.91
C LEU A 186 -0.71 3.99 -7.74
N THR A 187 -0.63 2.67 -7.68
CA THR A 187 -1.77 1.79 -7.36
C THR A 187 -2.30 2.09 -5.96
N ALA A 188 -1.42 2.19 -4.96
CA ALA A 188 -1.81 2.54 -3.60
C ALA A 188 -2.41 3.97 -3.51
N ILE A 189 -1.83 4.93 -4.24
CA ILE A 189 -2.35 6.30 -4.37
C ILE A 189 -3.73 6.30 -5.03
N GLY A 190 -3.94 5.49 -6.08
CA GLY A 190 -5.24 5.35 -6.74
C GLY A 190 -6.33 4.85 -5.79
N GLY A 191 -6.01 3.83 -5.00
CA GLY A 191 -6.89 3.33 -3.95
C GLY A 191 -7.22 4.39 -2.89
N ARG A 192 -6.21 5.17 -2.46
CA ARG A 192 -6.41 6.31 -1.55
C ARG A 192 -7.34 7.36 -2.13
N ILE A 193 -7.09 7.80 -3.37
CA ILE A 193 -7.92 8.82 -4.04
C ILE A 193 -9.35 8.32 -4.19
N ALA A 194 -9.55 7.07 -4.60
CA ALA A 194 -10.88 6.48 -4.71
C ALA A 194 -11.64 6.53 -3.39
N ALA A 195 -10.98 6.15 -2.28
CA ALA A 195 -11.57 6.19 -0.94
C ALA A 195 -11.82 7.64 -0.46
N TYR A 196 -10.86 8.54 -0.61
CA TYR A 196 -10.96 9.93 -0.16
C TYR A 196 -12.04 10.72 -0.91
N THR A 197 -12.19 10.47 -2.20
CA THR A 197 -13.19 11.16 -3.03
C THR A 197 -14.56 10.48 -3.01
N GLY A 198 -14.61 9.19 -2.64
CA GLY A 198 -15.80 8.34 -2.78
C GLY A 198 -16.18 8.07 -4.24
N ARG A 199 -15.23 8.12 -5.17
CA ARG A 199 -15.46 7.95 -6.62
C ARG A 199 -14.68 6.77 -7.18
N GLU A 200 -15.17 6.21 -8.28
CA GLU A 200 -14.38 5.27 -9.10
C GLU A 200 -13.29 6.05 -9.83
N ILE A 201 -12.05 5.55 -9.75
CA ILE A 201 -10.86 6.13 -10.37
C ILE A 201 -10.33 5.13 -11.40
N SER A 202 -10.02 5.59 -12.61
CA SER A 202 -9.33 4.77 -13.61
C SER A 202 -7.82 5.00 -13.56
N TRP A 203 -7.06 3.95 -13.90
CA TRP A 203 -5.60 4.08 -14.08
C TRP A 203 -5.22 5.16 -15.10
N SER A 204 -5.96 5.21 -16.23
CA SER A 204 -5.72 6.22 -17.26
C SER A 204 -5.89 7.65 -16.73
N TRP A 205 -6.88 7.88 -15.88
CA TRP A 205 -7.05 9.19 -15.24
C TRP A 205 -5.91 9.51 -14.27
N LEU A 206 -5.46 8.54 -13.48
CA LEU A 206 -4.30 8.75 -12.58
C LEU A 206 -3.05 9.19 -13.36
N MET A 207 -2.79 8.54 -14.49
CA MET A 207 -1.60 8.82 -15.30
C MET A 207 -1.67 10.14 -16.07
N ASN A 208 -2.84 10.53 -16.54
CA ASN A 208 -2.95 11.61 -17.54
C ASN A 208 -3.83 12.78 -17.10
N GLY A 209 -4.70 12.58 -16.12
CA GLY A 209 -5.71 13.57 -15.70
C GLY A 209 -5.48 14.14 -14.31
N SER A 210 -4.91 13.39 -13.39
CA SER A 210 -4.68 13.87 -12.03
C SER A 210 -3.65 14.99 -11.99
N LYS A 211 -3.99 16.03 -11.25
CA LYS A 211 -3.11 17.16 -10.91
C LYS A 211 -2.89 17.25 -9.41
N LEU A 212 -3.14 16.15 -8.71
CA LEU A 212 -3.02 16.10 -7.26
C LEU A 212 -1.57 16.37 -6.84
N ASP A 213 -1.38 17.43 -6.09
CA ASP A 213 -0.14 17.77 -5.43
C ASP A 213 -0.44 18.07 -3.96
N ILE A 214 0.00 17.17 -3.08
CA ILE A 214 -0.18 17.30 -1.63
C ILE A 214 1.09 17.77 -0.93
N PHE A 215 2.18 18.00 -1.71
CA PHE A 215 3.42 18.49 -1.14
C PHE A 215 3.28 19.97 -0.75
N PRO A 216 3.74 20.40 0.43
CA PRO A 216 3.67 21.81 0.84
C PRO A 216 4.44 22.71 -0.13
N LYS A 217 3.83 23.80 -0.56
CA LYS A 217 4.44 24.76 -1.50
C LYS A 217 5.74 25.38 -0.96
N ASN A 218 5.84 25.54 0.36
CA ASN A 218 7.01 26.09 1.04
C ASN A 218 7.37 25.20 2.23
N PRO A 219 8.02 24.05 2.01
CA PRO A 219 8.45 23.16 3.09
C PRO A 219 9.62 23.81 3.84
N ALA A 220 9.32 24.46 4.95
CA ALA A 220 10.31 25.12 5.79
C ALA A 220 9.88 25.04 7.25
N PRO A 221 10.81 25.14 8.22
CA PRO A 221 10.44 25.27 9.63
C PRO A 221 9.39 26.38 9.84
N GLY A 222 8.23 26.03 10.42
CA GLY A 222 7.12 26.96 10.60
C GLY A 222 5.85 26.26 11.11
N PRO A 223 4.71 26.99 11.13
CA PRO A 223 3.44 26.44 11.56
C PRO A 223 2.91 25.38 10.58
N GLY A 224 1.89 24.64 11.04
CA GLY A 224 1.35 23.45 10.41
C GLY A 224 1.12 23.53 8.90
N LEU A 225 1.48 22.46 8.20
CA LEU A 225 1.55 22.36 6.73
C LEU A 225 0.54 21.38 6.13
N TYR A 226 -0.41 20.87 6.90
CA TYR A 226 -1.32 19.82 6.46
C TYR A 226 -2.77 20.31 6.37
N GLY A 227 -3.52 19.70 5.45
CA GLY A 227 -4.94 19.91 5.32
C GLY A 227 -5.77 19.18 6.39
N PRO A 228 -7.10 19.39 6.40
CA PRO A 228 -7.99 18.66 7.27
C PRO A 228 -7.99 17.16 6.94
N VAL A 229 -8.52 16.35 7.85
CA VAL A 229 -8.82 14.93 7.57
C VAL A 229 -9.77 14.86 6.37
N PRO A 230 -9.43 14.11 5.33
CA PRO A 230 -10.31 13.96 4.16
C PRO A 230 -11.67 13.37 4.53
N ILE A 231 -12.75 13.94 3.97
CA ILE A 231 -14.12 13.45 4.16
C ILE A 231 -14.66 13.07 2.78
N PRO A 232 -15.07 11.81 2.55
CA PRO A 232 -15.60 11.37 1.28
C PRO A 232 -16.77 12.24 0.79
N GLY A 233 -16.78 12.52 -0.51
CA GLY A 233 -17.77 13.40 -1.13
C GLY A 233 -17.47 14.90 -1.00
N THR A 234 -16.55 15.31 -0.12
CA THR A 234 -16.10 16.72 -0.03
C THR A 234 -14.72 16.94 -0.67
N VAL A 235 -13.93 15.90 -0.82
CA VAL A 235 -12.63 15.97 -1.48
C VAL A 235 -12.82 16.04 -3.00
N PRO A 236 -12.30 17.10 -3.66
CA PRO A 236 -12.44 17.23 -5.11
C PRO A 236 -11.56 16.20 -5.83
N MET A 237 -11.99 15.83 -7.02
CA MET A 237 -11.19 15.05 -7.95
C MET A 237 -10.39 16.04 -8.83
N ILE A 238 -9.08 16.14 -8.61
CA ILE A 238 -8.17 17.10 -9.25
C ILE A 238 -6.98 16.42 -9.89
#